data_fbe9cb3d6b40286dad6cf9a224bcde49
#
_entry.id   fbe9cb3d6b40286dad6cf9a224bcde49
#
_cell.length_a   1.000
_cell.length_b   1.000
_cell.length_c   1.000
_cell.angle_alpha   90.00
_cell.angle_beta   90.00
_cell.angle_gamma   90.00
#
_symmetry.space_group_name_H-M   'P 1'
#
loop_
_entity.id
_entity.type
_entity.pdbx_description
1 polymer ?
#
loop_
_entity_poly.entity_id
_entity_poly.type
_entity_poly.pdbx_seq_one_letter_code
_entity_poly.pdbx_strand_id
1 'polypeptide(L)'
;MDFFAFPTINSWEEDVFRLTPAGIITVVILIAALIGLALLLQPKDIRSKKFSTRQLVFSSVAMALAIVTSMLKIFELPLGGSVTLFSMLFIVLIGYWYGPKAGLMTGFAYGLLQFVLDPVFYSIPQMIVDYPLAFGALGLSGFFSEKKYGLFLGYIAGILGRFVFAFLSGLLFFAAYAEGSGMSAPLYSFCYNGSYIAVEGILTLLILCIPPVKNGLNYIKKMALSKQ
;
A
#
# COMPACT_ATOMS: atom_id res chain seq x y z
N MET A 1 -17.85 -11.35 17.06
CA MET A 1 -17.53 -10.52 15.86
C MET A 1 -18.36 -9.25 15.79
N ASP A 2 -19.46 -9.18 16.46
CA ASP A 2 -20.45 -8.07 16.35
C ASP A 2 -20.00 -6.71 16.92
N PHE A 3 -18.81 -6.64 17.52
CA PHE A 3 -18.29 -5.38 18.06
C PHE A 3 -17.82 -4.40 16.97
N PHE A 4 -17.18 -4.90 15.92
CA PHE A 4 -16.62 -4.07 14.86
C PHE A 4 -17.48 -4.02 13.60
N ALA A 5 -18.09 -5.14 13.21
CA ALA A 5 -18.91 -5.26 12.02
C ALA A 5 -19.99 -6.33 12.23
N PHE A 6 -21.12 -6.16 11.56
CA PHE A 6 -22.22 -7.14 11.56
C PHE A 6 -22.59 -7.50 10.12
N PRO A 7 -22.99 -8.77 9.88
CA PRO A 7 -23.40 -9.22 8.56
C PRO A 7 -24.71 -8.52 8.14
N THR A 8 -24.81 -8.18 6.87
CA THR A 8 -26.01 -7.63 6.23
C THR A 8 -26.01 -7.98 4.76
N ILE A 9 -27.14 -7.89 4.10
CA ILE A 9 -27.28 -8.10 2.66
C ILE A 9 -27.28 -6.72 1.98
N ASN A 10 -26.49 -6.54 0.93
CA ASN A 10 -26.46 -5.32 0.16
C ASN A 10 -27.63 -5.26 -0.84
N SER A 11 -27.76 -4.16 -1.60
CA SER A 11 -28.79 -4.00 -2.64
C SER A 11 -28.62 -4.95 -3.84
N TRP A 12 -27.53 -5.71 -3.90
CA TRP A 12 -27.21 -6.68 -4.95
C TRP A 12 -27.40 -8.12 -4.46
N GLU A 13 -28.08 -8.32 -3.30
CA GLU A 13 -28.31 -9.62 -2.66
C GLU A 13 -27.02 -10.36 -2.23
N GLU A 14 -25.92 -9.65 -2.02
CA GLU A 14 -24.66 -10.21 -1.55
C GLU A 14 -24.51 -10.02 -0.04
N ASP A 15 -23.96 -11.02 0.64
CA ASP A 15 -23.60 -10.95 2.05
C ASP A 15 -22.41 -10.01 2.25
N VAL A 16 -22.66 -8.92 2.94
CA VAL A 16 -21.64 -7.90 3.25
C VAL A 16 -21.60 -7.60 4.73
N PHE A 17 -20.45 -7.09 5.20
CA PHE A 17 -20.32 -6.60 6.57
C PHE A 17 -20.49 -5.08 6.64
N ARG A 18 -21.43 -4.60 7.46
CA ARG A 18 -21.52 -3.21 7.84
C ARG A 18 -20.73 -2.96 9.12
N LEU A 19 -19.90 -1.92 9.11
CA LEU A 19 -19.22 -1.47 10.31
C LEU A 19 -20.23 -0.99 11.36
N THR A 20 -20.01 -1.45 12.59
CA THR A 20 -20.66 -0.85 13.75
C THR A 20 -20.08 0.56 14.00
N PRO A 21 -20.72 1.40 14.83
CA PRO A 21 -20.12 2.64 15.27
C PRO A 21 -18.71 2.44 15.87
N ALA A 22 -18.50 1.35 16.60
CA ALA A 22 -17.19 0.99 17.16
C ALA A 22 -16.18 0.64 16.04
N GLY A 23 -16.60 -0.07 15.00
CA GLY A 23 -15.79 -0.37 13.82
C GLY A 23 -15.38 0.89 13.07
N ILE A 24 -16.32 1.82 12.84
CA ILE A 24 -16.04 3.13 12.22
C ILE A 24 -15.03 3.92 13.05
N ILE A 25 -15.25 4.02 14.36
CA ILE A 25 -14.34 4.73 15.28
C ILE A 25 -12.94 4.10 15.22
N THR A 26 -12.85 2.79 15.22
CA THR A 26 -11.55 2.08 15.14
C THR A 26 -10.82 2.41 13.84
N VAL A 27 -11.49 2.37 12.70
CA VAL A 27 -10.90 2.75 11.39
C VAL A 27 -10.45 4.21 11.41
N VAL A 28 -11.28 5.12 11.91
CA VAL A 28 -10.93 6.56 12.01
C VAL A 28 -9.71 6.77 12.92
N ILE A 29 -9.66 6.10 14.09
CA ILE A 29 -8.51 6.18 15.00
C ILE A 29 -7.24 5.66 14.32
N LEU A 30 -7.30 4.53 13.61
CA LEU A 30 -6.15 3.97 12.89
C LEU A 30 -5.66 4.91 11.80
N ILE A 31 -6.57 5.49 11.02
CA ILE A 31 -6.24 6.50 10.00
C ILE A 31 -5.58 7.71 10.66
N ALA A 32 -6.20 8.25 11.72
CA ALA A 32 -5.68 9.40 12.45
C ALA A 32 -4.31 9.12 13.09
N ALA A 33 -4.12 7.92 13.66
CA ALA A 33 -2.85 7.49 14.24
C ALA A 33 -1.75 7.39 13.17
N LEU A 34 -2.05 6.86 11.99
CA LEU A 34 -1.09 6.74 10.89
C LEU A 34 -0.74 8.10 10.28
N ILE A 35 -1.74 8.97 10.10
CA ILE A 35 -1.49 10.36 9.68
C ILE A 35 -0.68 11.10 10.76
N GLY A 36 -1.05 10.97 12.02
CA GLY A 36 -0.33 11.55 13.15
C GLY A 36 1.12 11.07 13.22
N LEU A 37 1.35 9.77 13.10
CA LEU A 37 2.68 9.18 13.05
C LEU A 37 3.48 9.71 11.85
N ALA A 38 2.87 9.77 10.67
CA ALA A 38 3.49 10.33 9.47
C ALA A 38 3.88 11.80 9.65
N LEU A 39 3.03 12.61 10.32
CA LEU A 39 3.30 14.01 10.62
C LEU A 39 4.37 14.19 11.71
N LEU A 40 4.38 13.33 12.73
CA LEU A 40 5.35 13.38 13.84
C LEU A 40 6.75 12.95 13.38
N LEU A 41 6.82 11.92 12.54
CA LEU A 41 8.08 11.40 12.00
C LEU A 41 8.62 12.24 10.84
N GLN A 42 7.89 13.26 10.40
CA GLN A 42 8.32 14.12 9.29
C GLN A 42 9.50 15.02 9.74
N PRO A 43 10.66 14.95 9.07
CA PRO A 43 11.76 15.87 9.34
C PRO A 43 11.29 17.32 9.19
N LYS A 44 11.66 18.20 10.12
CA LYS A 44 11.19 19.60 10.18
C LYS A 44 11.48 20.39 8.91
N ASP A 45 12.52 20.02 8.18
CA ASP A 45 12.98 20.69 6.92
C ASP A 45 12.08 20.43 5.70
N ILE A 46 11.25 19.38 5.74
CA ILE A 46 10.42 18.96 4.59
C ILE A 46 9.04 19.64 4.61
N ARG A 47 8.65 20.23 5.73
CA ARG A 47 7.30 20.80 5.95
C ARG A 47 6.93 21.95 4.99
N SER A 48 7.91 22.65 4.42
CA SER A 48 7.66 23.89 3.66
C SER A 48 8.00 23.81 2.17
N LYS A 49 8.67 22.76 1.68
CA LYS A 49 9.08 22.69 0.28
C LYS A 49 7.90 22.31 -0.62
N LYS A 50 7.61 23.18 -1.60
CA LYS A 50 6.70 22.85 -2.72
C LYS A 50 7.29 21.68 -3.52
N PHE A 51 6.44 20.85 -4.10
CA PHE A 51 6.90 19.80 -5.03
C PHE A 51 7.61 20.44 -6.22
N SER A 52 8.80 19.96 -6.52
CA SER A 52 9.49 20.40 -7.74
C SER A 52 8.87 19.71 -8.95
N THR A 53 8.96 20.34 -10.12
CA THR A 53 8.53 19.75 -11.39
C THR A 53 9.16 18.37 -11.60
N ARG A 54 10.44 18.22 -11.23
CA ARG A 54 11.15 16.94 -11.31
C ARG A 54 10.52 15.87 -10.44
N GLN A 55 10.16 16.19 -9.19
CA GLN A 55 9.46 15.23 -8.32
C GLN A 55 8.14 14.80 -8.93
N LEU A 56 7.37 15.73 -9.50
CA LEU A 56 6.10 15.38 -10.16
C LEU A 56 6.33 14.47 -11.36
N VAL A 57 7.31 14.77 -12.21
CA VAL A 57 7.65 13.93 -13.38
C VAL A 57 8.04 12.50 -12.94
N PHE A 58 8.98 12.38 -12.00
CA PHE A 58 9.40 11.05 -11.51
C PHE A 58 8.26 10.29 -10.83
N SER A 59 7.40 10.98 -10.06
CA SER A 59 6.23 10.35 -9.44
C SER A 59 5.22 9.87 -10.48
N SER A 60 4.98 10.65 -11.53
CA SER A 60 4.05 10.26 -12.62
C SER A 60 4.60 9.08 -13.42
N VAL A 61 5.90 9.07 -13.74
CA VAL A 61 6.54 7.94 -14.42
C VAL A 61 6.51 6.69 -13.54
N ALA A 62 6.80 6.82 -12.25
CA ALA A 62 6.72 5.70 -11.31
C ALA A 62 5.31 5.12 -11.20
N MET A 63 4.28 5.98 -11.13
CA MET A 63 2.89 5.53 -11.15
C MET A 63 2.52 4.82 -12.45
N ALA A 64 2.94 5.36 -13.60
CA ALA A 64 2.70 4.72 -14.90
C ALA A 64 3.36 3.33 -14.97
N LEU A 65 4.62 3.20 -14.54
CA LEU A 65 5.31 1.93 -14.47
C LEU A 65 4.63 0.96 -13.48
N ALA A 66 4.21 1.46 -12.32
CA ALA A 66 3.47 0.67 -11.34
C ALA A 66 2.15 0.15 -11.91
N ILE A 67 1.41 0.96 -12.67
CA ILE A 67 0.17 0.53 -13.37
C ILE A 67 0.48 -0.54 -14.40
N VAL A 68 1.42 -0.30 -15.31
CA VAL A 68 1.77 -1.29 -16.34
C VAL A 68 2.19 -2.61 -15.73
N THR A 69 3.02 -2.57 -14.70
CA THR A 69 3.50 -3.79 -14.03
C THR A 69 2.44 -4.44 -13.14
N SER A 70 1.47 -3.69 -12.62
CA SER A 70 0.33 -4.27 -11.89
C SER A 70 -0.63 -5.05 -12.80
N MET A 71 -0.69 -4.71 -14.09
CA MET A 71 -1.44 -5.47 -15.08
C MET A 71 -0.76 -6.80 -15.44
N LEU A 72 0.53 -6.94 -15.16
CA LEU A 72 1.29 -8.20 -15.34
C LEU A 72 1.16 -9.04 -14.08
N LYS A 73 0.01 -9.71 -13.94
CA LYS A 73 -0.29 -10.60 -12.81
C LYS A 73 0.44 -11.94 -13.04
N ILE A 74 1.44 -12.26 -12.20
CA ILE A 74 2.15 -13.55 -12.21
C ILE A 74 1.22 -14.64 -11.68
N PHE A 75 0.44 -14.30 -10.68
CA PHE A 75 -0.55 -15.16 -10.05
C PHE A 75 -1.69 -14.32 -9.49
N GLU A 76 -2.92 -14.80 -9.67
CA GLU A 76 -4.13 -14.15 -9.17
C GLU A 76 -4.89 -15.09 -8.23
N LEU A 77 -5.24 -14.57 -7.07
CA LEU A 77 -6.04 -15.26 -6.07
C LEU A 77 -7.53 -14.93 -6.30
N PRO A 78 -8.45 -15.82 -5.92
CA PRO A 78 -9.85 -15.46 -5.78
C PRO A 78 -10.00 -14.20 -4.94
N LEU A 79 -11.01 -13.36 -5.20
CA LEU A 79 -11.29 -12.11 -4.48
C LEU A 79 -10.29 -10.95 -4.75
N GLY A 80 -9.52 -11.01 -5.85
CA GLY A 80 -8.75 -9.89 -6.37
C GLY A 80 -7.32 -9.74 -5.84
N GLY A 81 -6.88 -10.55 -4.87
CA GLY A 81 -5.49 -10.57 -4.44
C GLY A 81 -4.57 -11.05 -5.56
N SER A 82 -3.52 -10.32 -5.92
CA SER A 82 -2.63 -10.70 -7.02
C SER A 82 -1.17 -10.42 -6.72
N VAL A 83 -0.30 -11.33 -7.18
CA VAL A 83 1.14 -11.13 -7.21
C VAL A 83 1.49 -10.47 -8.54
N THR A 84 1.92 -9.23 -8.49
CA THR A 84 2.24 -8.44 -9.68
C THR A 84 3.74 -8.34 -9.92
N LEU A 85 4.13 -7.81 -11.08
CA LEU A 85 5.53 -7.69 -11.46
C LEU A 85 6.17 -6.44 -10.85
N PHE A 86 6.47 -6.48 -9.53
CA PHE A 86 7.17 -5.43 -8.77
C PHE A 86 6.44 -4.07 -8.73
N SER A 87 5.12 -4.04 -8.86
CA SER A 87 4.36 -2.79 -8.92
C SER A 87 4.58 -1.91 -7.69
N MET A 88 4.65 -2.51 -6.50
CA MET A 88 4.90 -1.82 -5.24
C MET A 88 6.26 -1.11 -5.19
N LEU A 89 7.28 -1.64 -5.88
CA LEU A 89 8.63 -1.08 -5.86
C LEU A 89 8.65 0.35 -6.39
N PHE A 90 7.94 0.62 -7.48
CA PHE A 90 7.97 1.95 -8.10
C PHE A 90 7.44 3.04 -7.18
N ILE A 91 6.40 2.74 -6.41
CA ILE A 91 5.85 3.68 -5.43
C ILE A 91 6.80 3.86 -4.24
N VAL A 92 7.38 2.76 -3.74
CA VAL A 92 8.39 2.78 -2.68
C VAL A 92 9.60 3.63 -3.06
N LEU A 93 10.05 3.57 -4.32
CA LEU A 93 11.18 4.36 -4.81
C LEU A 93 10.93 5.87 -4.68
N ILE A 94 9.71 6.34 -4.94
CA ILE A 94 9.38 7.77 -4.80
C ILE A 94 9.50 8.21 -3.34
N GLY A 95 8.97 7.43 -2.39
CA GLY A 95 9.15 7.69 -0.97
C GLY A 95 10.63 7.70 -0.59
N TYR A 96 11.38 6.69 -1.00
CA TYR A 96 12.80 6.56 -0.71
C TYR A 96 13.66 7.69 -1.32
N TRP A 97 13.30 8.23 -2.50
CA TRP A 97 14.06 9.32 -3.12
C TRP A 97 13.68 10.70 -2.58
N TYR A 98 12.40 10.97 -2.41
CA TYR A 98 11.87 12.31 -2.15
C TYR A 98 11.29 12.49 -0.74
N GLY A 99 11.34 11.45 0.08
CA GLY A 99 10.85 11.47 1.45
C GLY A 99 9.37 11.07 1.59
N PRO A 100 8.89 10.98 2.85
CA PRO A 100 7.60 10.37 3.15
C PRO A 100 6.42 11.14 2.54
N LYS A 101 6.47 12.47 2.49
CA LYS A 101 5.38 13.28 1.92
C LYS A 101 5.13 12.94 0.44
N ALA A 102 6.20 12.88 -0.36
CA ALA A 102 6.08 12.55 -1.78
C ALA A 102 5.61 11.09 -1.95
N GLY A 103 6.19 10.17 -1.18
CA GLY A 103 5.80 8.75 -1.22
C GLY A 103 4.35 8.51 -0.86
N LEU A 104 3.86 9.08 0.26
CA LEU A 104 2.48 8.95 0.71
C LEU A 104 1.50 9.50 -0.32
N MET A 105 1.76 10.70 -0.87
CA MET A 105 0.89 11.30 -1.87
C MET A 105 0.87 10.52 -3.18
N THR A 106 2.03 10.04 -3.65
CA THR A 106 2.12 9.21 -4.85
C THR A 106 1.42 7.88 -4.65
N GLY A 107 1.62 7.23 -3.50
CA GLY A 107 0.94 5.98 -3.16
C GLY A 107 -0.57 6.14 -3.03
N PHE A 108 -1.03 7.23 -2.41
CA PHE A 108 -2.45 7.57 -2.34
C PHE A 108 -3.08 7.75 -3.73
N ALA A 109 -2.42 8.55 -4.59
CA ALA A 109 -2.88 8.75 -5.97
C ALA A 109 -2.87 7.43 -6.77
N TYR A 110 -1.83 6.61 -6.61
CA TYR A 110 -1.75 5.29 -7.23
C TYR A 110 -2.88 4.38 -6.75
N GLY A 111 -3.21 4.38 -5.45
CA GLY A 111 -4.33 3.62 -4.91
C GLY A 111 -5.67 4.02 -5.54
N LEU A 112 -5.93 5.32 -5.74
CA LEU A 112 -7.12 5.79 -6.46
C LEU A 112 -7.16 5.30 -7.91
N LEU A 113 -6.00 5.30 -8.59
CA LEU A 113 -5.91 4.79 -9.96
C LEU A 113 -6.15 3.27 -10.01
N GLN A 114 -5.62 2.51 -9.05
CA GLN A 114 -5.87 1.07 -8.94
C GLN A 114 -7.36 0.77 -8.74
N PHE A 115 -8.04 1.53 -7.91
CA PHE A 115 -9.50 1.39 -7.77
C PHE A 115 -10.25 1.63 -9.07
N VAL A 116 -9.82 2.59 -9.88
CA VAL A 116 -10.46 2.86 -11.19
C VAL A 116 -10.19 1.75 -12.20
N LEU A 117 -9.00 1.14 -12.16
CA LEU A 117 -8.57 0.14 -13.14
C LEU A 117 -9.05 -1.28 -12.82
N ASP A 118 -9.07 -1.65 -11.55
CA ASP A 118 -9.43 -3.00 -11.08
C ASP A 118 -10.24 -2.87 -9.77
N PRO A 119 -11.52 -2.44 -9.86
CA PRO A 119 -12.33 -2.12 -8.70
C PRO A 119 -12.86 -3.38 -8.01
N VAL A 120 -12.59 -3.51 -6.71
CA VAL A 120 -13.35 -4.36 -5.79
C VAL A 120 -14.09 -3.42 -4.84
N PHE A 121 -15.40 -3.33 -4.98
CA PHE A 121 -16.20 -2.35 -4.24
C PHE A 121 -17.35 -3.03 -3.48
N TYR A 122 -17.26 -3.00 -2.16
CA TYR A 122 -18.32 -3.41 -1.24
C TYR A 122 -18.90 -2.23 -0.47
N SER A 123 -18.06 -1.26 -0.12
CA SER A 123 -18.48 -0.07 0.61
C SER A 123 -17.43 1.05 0.46
N ILE A 124 -17.84 2.30 0.72
CA ILE A 124 -16.93 3.44 0.71
C ILE A 124 -15.79 3.28 1.73
N PRO A 125 -16.03 2.86 3.00
CA PRO A 125 -14.93 2.61 3.94
C PRO A 125 -13.95 1.53 3.47
N GLN A 126 -14.44 0.43 2.89
CA GLN A 126 -13.59 -0.63 2.32
C GLN A 126 -12.71 -0.06 1.19
N MET A 127 -13.29 0.64 0.25
CA MET A 127 -12.55 1.25 -0.86
C MET A 127 -11.42 2.17 -0.35
N ILE A 128 -11.69 2.99 0.66
CA ILE A 128 -10.68 3.89 1.24
C ILE A 128 -9.53 3.10 1.90
N VAL A 129 -9.84 2.03 2.61
CA VAL A 129 -8.83 1.22 3.30
C VAL A 129 -7.99 0.41 2.33
N ASP A 130 -8.61 -0.25 1.35
CA ASP A 130 -7.95 -1.16 0.42
C ASP A 130 -7.10 -0.47 -0.64
N TYR A 131 -7.52 0.72 -1.06
CA TYR A 131 -6.85 1.40 -2.16
C TYR A 131 -6.01 2.60 -1.68
N PRO A 132 -6.55 3.79 -1.40
CA PRO A 132 -5.71 4.93 -1.12
C PRO A 132 -4.87 4.78 0.16
N LEU A 133 -5.37 4.14 1.21
CA LEU A 133 -4.60 3.97 2.45
C LEU A 133 -3.58 2.84 2.33
N ALA A 134 -3.96 1.67 1.80
CA ALA A 134 -3.06 0.54 1.65
C ALA A 134 -1.89 0.88 0.71
N PHE A 135 -2.17 1.45 -0.46
CA PHE A 135 -1.11 1.86 -1.36
C PHE A 135 -0.36 3.11 -0.90
N GLY A 136 -1.04 4.04 -0.21
CA GLY A 136 -0.41 5.19 0.44
C GLY A 136 0.67 4.78 1.42
N ALA A 137 0.46 3.69 2.17
CA ALA A 137 1.42 3.17 3.14
C ALA A 137 2.76 2.76 2.52
N LEU A 138 2.85 2.47 1.21
CA LEU A 138 4.12 2.26 0.52
C LEU A 138 5.05 3.47 0.64
N GLY A 139 4.50 4.66 0.80
CA GLY A 139 5.24 5.90 1.03
C GLY A 139 5.97 5.98 2.38
N LEU A 140 5.70 5.07 3.33
CA LEU A 140 6.47 4.93 4.58
C LEU A 140 7.95 4.68 4.30
N SER A 141 8.29 4.18 3.12
CA SER A 141 9.67 4.04 2.64
C SER A 141 10.50 5.32 2.78
N GLY A 142 9.85 6.48 2.68
CA GLY A 142 10.49 7.77 2.78
C GLY A 142 11.16 8.08 4.12
N PHE A 143 10.74 7.44 5.20
CA PHE A 143 11.40 7.58 6.51
C PHE A 143 12.78 6.93 6.58
N PHE A 144 13.13 6.13 5.58
CA PHE A 144 14.39 5.39 5.49
C PHE A 144 15.34 5.95 4.43
N SER A 145 15.02 7.09 3.80
CA SER A 145 15.76 7.68 2.68
C SER A 145 17.25 7.91 2.95
N GLU A 146 17.61 8.23 4.20
CA GLU A 146 18.98 8.52 4.63
C GLU A 146 19.64 7.37 5.41
N LYS A 147 18.94 6.24 5.60
CA LYS A 147 19.47 5.12 6.38
C LYS A 147 20.41 4.25 5.55
N LYS A 148 21.41 3.65 6.22
CA LYS A 148 22.19 2.54 5.64
C LYS A 148 21.21 1.41 5.30
N TYR A 149 21.25 0.90 4.11
CA TYR A 149 20.26 -0.05 3.58
C TYR A 149 18.81 0.51 3.48
N GLY A 150 18.68 1.85 3.39
CA GLY A 150 17.40 2.54 3.44
C GLY A 150 16.37 2.07 2.40
N LEU A 151 16.80 1.65 1.20
CA LEU A 151 15.88 1.10 0.19
C LEU A 151 15.25 -0.22 0.67
N PHE A 152 16.04 -1.14 1.23
CA PHE A 152 15.53 -2.41 1.75
C PHE A 152 14.60 -2.20 2.95
N LEU A 153 15.04 -1.42 3.93
CA LEU A 153 14.23 -1.11 5.12
C LEU A 153 12.96 -0.35 4.75
N GLY A 154 13.07 0.60 3.83
CA GLY A 154 11.93 1.36 3.33
C GLY A 154 10.94 0.50 2.56
N TYR A 155 11.43 -0.43 1.74
CA TYR A 155 10.59 -1.37 1.03
C TYR A 155 9.82 -2.27 2.01
N ILE A 156 10.52 -2.87 3.00
CA ILE A 156 9.89 -3.69 4.04
C ILE A 156 8.85 -2.87 4.82
N ALA A 157 9.17 -1.65 5.23
CA ALA A 157 8.23 -0.79 5.95
C ALA A 157 6.98 -0.47 5.11
N GLY A 158 7.16 -0.18 3.81
CA GLY A 158 6.07 0.09 2.89
C GLY A 158 5.14 -1.11 2.70
N ILE A 159 5.69 -2.30 2.44
CA ILE A 159 4.87 -3.52 2.26
C ILE A 159 4.19 -3.95 3.55
N LEU A 160 4.84 -3.80 4.71
CA LEU A 160 4.20 -4.06 6.00
C LEU A 160 3.06 -3.08 6.26
N GLY A 161 3.23 -1.80 5.94
CA GLY A 161 2.16 -0.82 6.02
C GLY A 161 0.97 -1.18 5.13
N ARG A 162 1.23 -1.57 3.87
CA ARG A 162 0.18 -2.07 2.97
C ARG A 162 -0.50 -3.32 3.52
N PHE A 163 0.28 -4.26 4.04
CA PHE A 163 -0.26 -5.49 4.64
C PHE A 163 -1.19 -5.20 5.82
N VAL A 164 -0.85 -4.25 6.70
CA VAL A 164 -1.72 -3.87 7.83
C VAL A 164 -3.09 -3.39 7.34
N PHE A 165 -3.15 -2.53 6.34
CA PHE A 165 -4.42 -2.07 5.79
C PHE A 165 -5.20 -3.18 5.09
N ALA A 166 -4.54 -3.99 4.28
CA ALA A 166 -5.17 -5.13 3.61
C ALA A 166 -5.69 -6.17 4.63
N PHE A 167 -4.92 -6.45 5.69
CA PHE A 167 -5.34 -7.33 6.79
C PHE A 167 -6.58 -6.77 7.51
N LEU A 168 -6.58 -5.48 7.85
CA LEU A 168 -7.71 -4.83 8.50
C LEU A 168 -8.95 -4.82 7.60
N SER A 169 -8.79 -4.56 6.32
CA SER A 169 -9.88 -4.64 5.36
C SER A 169 -10.46 -6.05 5.28
N GLY A 170 -9.60 -7.07 5.14
CA GLY A 170 -10.01 -8.46 5.14
C GLY A 170 -10.76 -8.87 6.40
N LEU A 171 -10.34 -8.36 7.56
CA LEU A 171 -11.01 -8.62 8.85
C LEU A 171 -12.36 -7.90 8.95
N LEU A 172 -12.45 -6.67 8.48
CA LEU A 172 -13.63 -5.81 8.68
C LEU A 172 -14.71 -6.01 7.61
N PHE A 173 -14.33 -6.28 6.37
CA PHE A 173 -15.26 -6.30 5.24
C PHE A 173 -15.39 -7.67 4.56
N PHE A 174 -14.38 -8.52 4.69
CA PHE A 174 -14.30 -9.81 4.00
C PHE A 174 -14.29 -11.01 4.95
N ALA A 175 -14.69 -10.81 6.22
CA ALA A 175 -14.68 -11.85 7.24
C ALA A 175 -15.57 -13.07 6.90
N ALA A 176 -16.67 -12.85 6.13
CA ALA A 176 -17.56 -13.93 5.66
C ALA A 176 -16.83 -14.97 4.82
N TYR A 177 -15.80 -14.58 4.07
CA TYR A 177 -15.02 -15.54 3.25
C TYR A 177 -14.17 -16.53 4.06
N ALA A 178 -14.04 -16.31 5.37
CA ALA A 178 -13.45 -17.30 6.27
C ALA A 178 -14.41 -18.48 6.55
N GLU A 179 -15.72 -18.28 6.37
CA GLU A 179 -16.71 -19.32 6.54
C GLU A 179 -16.47 -20.45 5.52
N GLY A 180 -16.43 -21.67 5.99
CA GLY A 180 -16.10 -22.85 5.16
C GLY A 180 -14.61 -23.11 4.94
N SER A 181 -13.71 -22.19 5.28
CA SER A 181 -12.26 -22.40 5.18
C SER A 181 -11.65 -23.18 6.38
N GLY A 182 -12.40 -23.33 7.45
CA GLY A 182 -11.91 -23.89 8.71
C GLY A 182 -11.01 -22.93 9.52
N MET A 183 -10.83 -21.68 9.06
CA MET A 183 -10.00 -20.66 9.72
C MET A 183 -10.88 -19.63 10.42
N SER A 184 -10.34 -19.02 11.48
CA SER A 184 -10.95 -17.80 12.02
C SER A 184 -10.74 -16.63 11.04
N ALA A 185 -11.64 -15.63 11.03
CA ALA A 185 -11.52 -14.50 10.11
C ALA A 185 -10.18 -13.73 10.21
N PRO A 186 -9.60 -13.50 11.42
CA PRO A 186 -8.26 -12.91 11.49
C PRO A 186 -7.18 -13.78 10.84
N LEU A 187 -7.23 -15.10 11.05
CA LEU A 187 -6.25 -16.02 10.47
C LEU A 187 -6.40 -16.07 8.93
N TYR A 188 -7.64 -16.14 8.44
CA TYR A 188 -7.93 -16.12 7.02
C TYR A 188 -7.40 -14.84 6.36
N SER A 189 -7.74 -13.67 6.90
CA SER A 189 -7.26 -12.39 6.38
C SER A 189 -5.74 -12.28 6.42
N PHE A 190 -5.11 -12.76 7.49
CA PHE A 190 -3.64 -12.78 7.60
C PHE A 190 -3.00 -13.66 6.51
N CYS A 191 -3.47 -14.87 6.35
CA CYS A 191 -2.94 -15.81 5.36
C CYS A 191 -3.22 -15.34 3.93
N TYR A 192 -4.44 -14.90 3.65
CA TYR A 192 -4.84 -14.43 2.33
C TYR A 192 -4.02 -13.22 1.89
N ASN A 193 -4.06 -12.13 2.64
CA ASN A 193 -3.35 -10.90 2.29
C ASN A 193 -1.83 -11.06 2.41
N GLY A 194 -1.36 -11.83 3.38
CA GLY A 194 0.05 -12.14 3.58
C GLY A 194 0.63 -12.90 2.39
N SER A 195 -0.11 -13.84 1.82
CA SER A 195 0.39 -14.70 0.75
C SER A 195 0.84 -13.90 -0.48
N TYR A 196 -0.02 -13.07 -1.07
CA TYR A 196 0.34 -12.35 -2.29
C TYR A 196 1.27 -11.15 -2.03
N ILE A 197 1.09 -10.43 -0.90
CA ILE A 197 1.96 -9.31 -0.55
C ILE A 197 3.37 -9.80 -0.21
N ALA A 198 3.50 -10.89 0.55
CA ALA A 198 4.80 -11.43 0.89
C ALA A 198 5.52 -12.03 -0.31
N VAL A 199 4.83 -12.73 -1.20
CA VAL A 199 5.44 -13.29 -2.41
C VAL A 199 6.01 -12.19 -3.29
N GLU A 200 5.22 -11.17 -3.64
CA GLU A 200 5.74 -10.02 -4.41
C GLU A 200 6.87 -9.32 -3.65
N GLY A 201 6.72 -9.16 -2.33
CA GLY A 201 7.73 -8.57 -1.47
C GLY A 201 9.06 -9.29 -1.50
N ILE A 202 9.05 -10.62 -1.34
CA ILE A 202 10.25 -11.46 -1.38
C ILE A 202 10.90 -11.41 -2.76
N LEU A 203 10.12 -11.57 -3.83
CA LEU A 203 10.63 -11.50 -5.21
C LEU A 203 11.31 -10.14 -5.48
N THR A 204 10.71 -9.05 -5.02
CA THR A 204 11.30 -7.72 -5.15
C THR A 204 12.61 -7.58 -4.35
N LEU A 205 12.64 -8.07 -3.10
CA LEU A 205 13.85 -8.03 -2.28
C LEU A 205 14.98 -8.84 -2.91
N LEU A 206 14.69 -10.00 -3.51
CA LEU A 206 15.69 -10.80 -4.24
C LEU A 206 16.26 -10.03 -5.43
N ILE A 207 15.42 -9.37 -6.22
CA ILE A 207 15.88 -8.55 -7.36
C ILE A 207 16.72 -7.36 -6.88
N LEU A 208 16.35 -6.70 -5.77
CA LEU A 208 17.14 -5.61 -5.20
C LEU A 208 18.53 -6.06 -4.70
N CYS A 209 18.74 -7.35 -4.46
CA CYS A 209 20.06 -7.90 -4.16
C CYS A 209 20.97 -8.01 -5.39
N ILE A 210 20.43 -7.96 -6.61
CA ILE A 210 21.20 -8.08 -7.85
C ILE A 210 22.01 -6.80 -8.09
N PRO A 211 23.37 -6.88 -8.19
CA PRO A 211 24.21 -5.67 -8.27
C PRO A 211 23.87 -4.74 -9.45
N PRO A 212 23.63 -5.21 -10.68
CA PRO A 212 23.17 -4.36 -11.79
C PRO A 212 21.90 -3.57 -11.49
N VAL A 213 20.89 -4.19 -10.86
CA VAL A 213 19.64 -3.54 -10.48
C VAL A 213 19.90 -2.43 -9.46
N LYS A 214 20.64 -2.75 -8.41
CA LYS A 214 21.05 -1.79 -7.37
C LYS A 214 21.81 -0.61 -7.96
N ASN A 215 22.75 -0.86 -8.85
CA ASN A 215 23.55 0.18 -9.50
C ASN A 215 22.67 1.05 -10.42
N GLY A 216 21.76 0.46 -11.17
CA GLY A 216 20.79 1.17 -12.01
C GLY A 216 19.87 2.07 -11.16
N LEU A 217 19.31 1.56 -10.08
CA LEU A 217 18.46 2.34 -9.17
C LEU A 217 19.24 3.47 -8.49
N ASN A 218 20.51 3.27 -8.14
CA ASN A 218 21.36 4.33 -7.59
C ASN A 218 21.67 5.40 -8.64
N TYR A 219 21.86 5.02 -9.90
CA TYR A 219 22.03 5.97 -11.00
C TYR A 219 20.77 6.83 -11.20
N ILE A 220 19.60 6.18 -11.25
CA ILE A 220 18.31 6.89 -11.36
C ILE A 220 18.08 7.79 -10.14
N LYS A 221 18.43 7.35 -8.91
CA LYS A 221 18.37 8.19 -7.70
C LYS A 221 19.19 9.46 -7.86
N LYS A 222 20.42 9.35 -8.39
CA LYS A 222 21.28 10.52 -8.64
C LYS A 222 20.63 11.50 -9.63
N MET A 223 20.04 11.00 -10.72
CA MET A 223 19.29 11.84 -11.66
C MET A 223 18.06 12.49 -11.02
N ALA A 224 17.31 11.73 -10.25
CA ALA A 224 16.12 12.23 -9.56
C ALA A 224 16.44 13.37 -8.56
N LEU A 225 17.59 13.28 -7.87
CA LEU A 225 18.00 14.22 -6.84
C LEU A 225 18.98 15.29 -7.33
N SER A 226 19.49 15.23 -8.56
CA SER A 226 20.43 16.23 -9.09
C SER A 226 19.80 17.62 -9.05
N LYS A 227 20.51 18.59 -8.50
CA LYS A 227 20.16 20.01 -8.64
C LYS A 227 20.37 20.43 -10.09
N GLN A 228 19.42 21.18 -10.65
CA GLN A 228 19.67 21.98 -11.86
C GLN A 228 20.57 23.13 -11.52
#